data_388ead32ebdfbd3efd42f6458408f08f
#
_entry.id   388ead32ebdfbd3efd42f6458408f08f
#
_cell.length_a   1.000
_cell.length_b   1.000
_cell.length_c   1.000
_cell.angle_alpha   90.00
_cell.angle_beta   90.00
_cell.angle_gamma   90.00
#
_symmetry.space_group_name_H-M   'P 1'
#
loop_
_entity.id
_entity.type
_entity.pdbx_description
1 polymer ?
#
loop_
_entity_poly.entity_id
_entity_poly.type
_entity_poly.pdbx_seq_one_letter_code
_entity_poly.pdbx_strand_id
1 'polypeptide(L)'
;MLARFLTAGALATAVAAVLAGADTAAQAPPAQQPAAAEQQAKLPKEWPPDADTLRKRRLEAEALPLFAGQEPIEVTLTADWRAVQRDRNVESKKTYPGTLTIVKDGAGGTPIPVQLRTRGHSRRDPRVCEFAPLRLELPKDQTKGTIFEGHGTIKLGVHCQSEGVYRQYTLKEYLANRLHNTLTPRSLRVRLANVTYADTDAGKKPLTRLGIFFEDIDDLAKRMEGRELPVPRQMFQFVEQDQLLFMSLFQYMIGNTDYSILMLHNVIIVDDAKGVRHTVPYDFDYSGLVNAHYAIPFKGLGLVSVQDRLYRGPCKTEAELEAALKVFREKQAEVLALPASLASLGLDERSRKYTEKYLGEFFDIIGNPGKLKKSLVTDCRTGAGM
;
A
#
# COMPACT_ATOMS: atom_id res chain seq x y z
N MET A 1 38.73 81.41 -28.27
CA MET A 1 38.30 82.05 -27.00
C MET A 1 37.50 81.08 -26.22
N LEU A 2 37.92 80.84 -25.03
CA LEU A 2 37.28 80.19 -23.87
C LEU A 2 36.64 78.82 -24.01
N ALA A 3 37.33 77.85 -23.44
CA ALA A 3 36.88 76.57 -22.94
C ALA A 3 35.93 76.72 -21.77
N ARG A 4 34.95 75.85 -21.64
CA ARG A 4 34.30 75.50 -20.37
C ARG A 4 34.08 74.01 -20.31
N PHE A 5 34.73 73.41 -19.33
CA PHE A 5 34.54 72.05 -18.86
C PHE A 5 33.15 71.88 -18.22
N LEU A 6 32.45 70.79 -18.50
CA LEU A 6 31.32 70.36 -17.76
C LEU A 6 31.56 68.88 -17.36
N THR A 7 31.68 68.69 -16.10
CA THR A 7 31.83 67.39 -15.38
C THR A 7 30.53 66.60 -15.45
N ALA A 8 30.61 65.37 -15.90
CA ALA A 8 29.51 64.42 -15.86
C ALA A 8 29.47 63.71 -14.47
N GLY A 9 28.41 63.95 -13.72
CA GLY A 9 28.13 63.22 -12.50
C GLY A 9 27.44 61.89 -12.85
N ALA A 10 28.06 60.81 -12.42
CA ALA A 10 27.45 59.45 -12.54
C ALA A 10 26.45 59.25 -11.40
N LEU A 11 25.16 59.12 -11.76
CA LEU A 11 24.13 58.62 -10.85
C LEU A 11 24.21 57.09 -10.84
N ALA A 12 24.62 56.50 -9.71
CA ALA A 12 24.53 55.06 -9.48
C ALA A 12 23.12 54.75 -8.97
N THR A 13 22.29 54.16 -9.83
CA THR A 13 21.01 53.56 -9.43
C THR A 13 21.27 52.18 -8.87
N ALA A 14 21.12 52.02 -7.53
CA ALA A 14 21.13 50.77 -6.87
C ALA A 14 19.80 50.01 -7.18
N VAL A 15 19.87 48.95 -7.99
CA VAL A 15 18.78 47.99 -8.18
C VAL A 15 18.82 47.02 -7.04
N ALA A 16 17.88 47.14 -6.11
CA ALA A 16 17.66 46.14 -5.05
C ALA A 16 17.04 44.91 -5.71
N ALA A 17 17.82 43.83 -5.85
CA ALA A 17 17.32 42.53 -6.23
C ALA A 17 16.62 41.92 -5.04
N VAL A 18 15.28 41.88 -5.10
CA VAL A 18 14.46 41.07 -4.19
C VAL A 18 14.68 39.61 -4.55
N LEU A 19 15.52 38.92 -3.81
CA LEU A 19 15.64 37.46 -3.84
C LEU A 19 14.36 36.89 -3.20
N ALA A 20 13.39 36.53 -4.05
CA ALA A 20 12.31 35.63 -3.67
C ALA A 20 12.94 34.27 -3.37
N GLY A 21 13.06 33.94 -2.10
CA GLY A 21 13.44 32.62 -1.64
C GLY A 21 12.36 31.61 -2.10
N ALA A 22 12.63 30.88 -3.15
CA ALA A 22 11.87 29.69 -3.47
C ALA A 22 12.25 28.63 -2.41
N ASP A 23 11.35 28.38 -1.46
CA ASP A 23 11.43 27.21 -0.61
C ASP A 23 11.37 25.96 -1.47
N THR A 24 12.54 25.47 -1.86
CA THR A 24 12.70 24.12 -2.39
C THR A 24 12.55 23.17 -1.22
N ALA A 25 11.30 22.75 -0.94
CA ALA A 25 11.08 21.56 -0.12
C ALA A 25 11.80 20.40 -0.86
N ALA A 26 12.99 20.08 -0.39
CA ALA A 26 13.74 18.91 -0.87
C ALA A 26 12.89 17.67 -0.64
N GLN A 27 12.40 17.09 -1.73
CA GLN A 27 11.79 15.76 -1.68
C GLN A 27 12.87 14.81 -1.15
N ALA A 28 12.58 14.17 -0.01
CA ALA A 28 13.42 13.11 0.50
C ALA A 28 13.60 12.05 -0.60
N PRO A 29 14.81 11.52 -0.82
CA PRO A 29 15.01 10.45 -1.78
C PRO A 29 14.13 9.25 -1.40
N PRO A 30 13.66 8.45 -2.39
CA PRO A 30 12.88 7.26 -2.10
C PRO A 30 13.66 6.41 -1.12
N ALA A 31 12.98 6.03 -0.05
CA ALA A 31 13.57 5.32 1.06
C ALA A 31 14.21 4.02 0.60
N GLN A 32 15.49 3.89 0.86
CA GLN A 32 16.17 2.61 0.72
C GLN A 32 15.55 1.64 1.73
N GLN A 33 15.01 0.54 1.22
CA GLN A 33 14.58 -0.58 2.05
C GLN A 33 15.81 -1.14 2.81
N PRO A 34 15.63 -1.73 4.01
CA PRO A 34 16.74 -2.30 4.78
C PRO A 34 17.60 -3.20 3.90
N ALA A 35 18.90 -3.14 4.10
CA ALA A 35 19.90 -3.74 3.23
C ALA A 35 19.54 -5.20 2.88
N ALA A 36 19.61 -5.55 1.61
CA ALA A 36 19.32 -6.87 1.06
C ALA A 36 20.03 -8.04 1.82
N ALA A 37 21.13 -7.77 2.47
CA ALA A 37 21.88 -8.74 3.29
C ALA A 37 21.13 -9.17 4.57
N GLU A 38 20.40 -8.26 5.23
CA GLU A 38 19.65 -8.59 6.47
C GLU A 38 18.36 -9.37 6.15
N GLN A 39 17.82 -9.20 4.94
CA GLN A 39 16.66 -9.93 4.45
C GLN A 39 17.04 -11.31 3.88
N GLN A 40 18.21 -11.44 3.24
CA GLN A 40 18.75 -12.73 2.79
C GLN A 40 18.99 -13.71 3.94
N ALA A 41 19.34 -13.21 5.14
CA ALA A 41 19.52 -14.05 6.34
C ALA A 41 18.23 -14.75 6.81
N LYS A 42 17.06 -14.34 6.32
CA LYS A 42 15.76 -14.94 6.65
C LYS A 42 15.30 -16.04 5.67
N LEU A 43 16.01 -16.22 4.56
CA LEU A 43 15.67 -17.28 3.62
C LEU A 43 15.97 -18.65 4.26
N PRO A 44 15.05 -19.63 4.16
CA PRO A 44 15.31 -20.98 4.60
C PRO A 44 16.59 -21.52 3.95
N LYS A 45 17.43 -22.21 4.73
CA LYS A 45 18.68 -22.79 4.23
C LYS A 45 18.44 -23.84 3.13
N GLU A 46 17.32 -24.55 3.23
CA GLU A 46 16.88 -25.53 2.24
C GLU A 46 15.55 -25.09 1.63
N TRP A 47 15.56 -24.87 0.33
CA TRP A 47 14.39 -24.52 -0.45
C TRP A 47 14.44 -25.20 -1.83
N PRO A 48 13.32 -25.79 -2.31
CA PRO A 48 12.01 -25.88 -1.67
C PRO A 48 11.92 -27.05 -0.68
N PRO A 49 10.99 -27.04 0.30
CA PRO A 49 10.65 -28.21 1.08
C PRO A 49 9.86 -29.21 0.20
N ASP A 50 9.57 -30.40 0.76
CA ASP A 50 8.77 -31.40 0.07
C ASP A 50 7.32 -30.92 -0.20
N ALA A 51 6.64 -31.59 -1.14
CA ALA A 51 5.30 -31.20 -1.59
C ALA A 51 4.24 -31.25 -0.48
N ASP A 52 4.32 -32.22 0.43
CA ASP A 52 3.37 -32.35 1.55
C ASP A 52 3.56 -31.21 2.55
N THR A 53 4.78 -30.83 2.83
CA THR A 53 5.10 -29.65 3.66
C THR A 53 4.58 -28.36 3.02
N LEU A 54 4.77 -28.16 1.72
CA LEU A 54 4.24 -26.99 1.01
C LEU A 54 2.72 -26.94 1.09
N ARG A 55 2.06 -28.05 0.80
CA ARG A 55 0.60 -28.18 0.88
C ARG A 55 0.07 -27.90 2.30
N LYS A 56 0.72 -28.46 3.32
CA LYS A 56 0.37 -28.22 4.73
C LYS A 56 0.47 -26.75 5.06
N ARG A 57 1.59 -26.10 4.76
CA ARG A 57 1.80 -24.66 4.99
C ARG A 57 0.75 -23.80 4.28
N ARG A 58 0.38 -24.16 3.04
CA ARG A 58 -0.67 -23.47 2.30
C ARG A 58 -2.00 -23.57 3.01
N LEU A 59 -2.44 -24.79 3.39
CA LEU A 59 -3.71 -25.02 4.07
C LEU A 59 -3.77 -24.28 5.42
N GLU A 60 -2.69 -24.29 6.19
CA GLU A 60 -2.57 -23.54 7.45
C GLU A 60 -2.75 -22.02 7.22
N ALA A 61 -2.11 -21.47 6.20
CA ALA A 61 -2.22 -20.04 5.88
C ALA A 61 -3.61 -19.68 5.31
N GLU A 62 -4.23 -20.55 4.51
CA GLU A 62 -5.59 -20.35 4.00
C GLU A 62 -6.63 -20.37 5.13
N ALA A 63 -6.43 -21.18 6.15
CA ALA A 63 -7.35 -21.36 7.28
C ALA A 63 -7.28 -20.24 8.35
N LEU A 64 -6.38 -19.25 8.22
CA LEU A 64 -6.24 -18.17 9.20
C LEU A 64 -7.56 -17.41 9.40
N PRO A 65 -8.15 -17.40 10.63
CA PRO A 65 -9.53 -16.95 10.84
C PRO A 65 -9.77 -15.47 10.57
N LEU A 66 -8.76 -14.61 10.79
CA LEU A 66 -8.89 -13.17 10.62
C LEU A 66 -9.36 -12.78 9.21
N PHE A 67 -8.95 -13.54 8.20
CA PHE A 67 -9.27 -13.25 6.80
C PHE A 67 -10.37 -14.14 6.20
N ALA A 68 -11.02 -14.98 7.03
CA ALA A 68 -12.12 -15.85 6.60
C ALA A 68 -13.41 -15.05 6.30
N GLY A 69 -13.62 -13.91 6.94
CA GLY A 69 -14.78 -13.04 6.73
C GLY A 69 -14.41 -11.67 6.16
N GLN A 70 -15.43 -10.89 5.83
CA GLN A 70 -15.27 -9.55 5.26
C GLN A 70 -15.86 -8.43 6.12
N GLU A 71 -16.75 -8.80 7.07
CA GLU A 71 -17.35 -7.84 7.98
C GLU A 71 -16.28 -7.17 8.84
N PRO A 72 -16.37 -5.85 9.07
CA PRO A 72 -15.45 -5.18 9.97
C PRO A 72 -15.44 -5.83 11.35
N ILE A 73 -14.26 -5.94 11.93
CA ILE A 73 -14.11 -6.38 13.31
C ILE A 73 -13.98 -5.19 14.24
N GLU A 74 -14.38 -5.37 15.49
CA GLU A 74 -14.21 -4.37 16.53
C GLU A 74 -13.13 -4.80 17.49
N VAL A 75 -12.13 -3.94 17.70
CA VAL A 75 -11.01 -4.21 18.60
C VAL A 75 -10.66 -2.98 19.42
N THR A 76 -10.22 -3.20 20.66
CA THR A 76 -9.61 -2.19 21.49
C THR A 76 -8.12 -2.48 21.64
N LEU A 77 -7.28 -1.50 21.31
CA LEU A 77 -5.85 -1.51 21.58
C LEU A 77 -5.57 -0.57 22.75
N THR A 78 -5.05 -1.11 23.85
CA THR A 78 -4.67 -0.31 25.03
C THR A 78 -3.15 -0.26 25.14
N ALA A 79 -2.57 0.93 25.19
CA ALA A 79 -1.13 1.13 25.30
C ALA A 79 -0.80 2.56 25.78
N ASP A 80 0.44 2.81 26.17
CA ASP A 80 0.98 4.19 26.27
C ASP A 80 1.19 4.76 24.85
N TRP A 81 0.12 5.35 24.30
CA TRP A 81 0.13 5.87 22.94
C TRP A 81 1.14 7.00 22.75
N ARG A 82 1.44 7.74 23.81
CA ARG A 82 2.47 8.78 23.75
C ARG A 82 3.85 8.17 23.53
N ALA A 83 4.18 7.10 24.22
CA ALA A 83 5.46 6.39 24.05
C ALA A 83 5.55 5.74 22.67
N VAL A 84 4.50 5.01 22.23
CA VAL A 84 4.45 4.35 20.93
C VAL A 84 4.61 5.37 19.79
N GLN A 85 3.82 6.44 19.80
CA GLN A 85 3.78 7.40 18.69
C GLN A 85 4.94 8.42 18.67
N ARG A 86 5.75 8.49 19.71
CA ARG A 86 7.00 9.24 19.70
C ARG A 86 8.12 8.53 18.95
N ASP A 87 8.07 7.21 18.84
CA ASP A 87 9.09 6.44 18.12
C ASP A 87 8.86 6.53 16.62
N ARG A 88 9.46 7.54 16.00
CA ARG A 88 9.36 7.85 14.57
C ARG A 88 10.61 7.44 13.79
N ASN A 89 11.65 6.94 14.49
CA ASN A 89 12.85 6.49 13.83
C ASN A 89 12.57 5.24 12.98
N VAL A 90 12.81 5.32 11.67
CA VAL A 90 12.57 4.22 10.71
C VAL A 90 13.40 2.98 11.01
N GLU A 91 14.57 3.15 11.63
CA GLU A 91 15.46 2.06 12.05
C GLU A 91 15.10 1.46 13.41
N SER A 92 14.17 2.07 14.14
CA SER A 92 13.78 1.58 15.47
C SER A 92 13.13 0.20 15.37
N LYS A 93 13.68 -0.74 16.14
CA LYS A 93 13.11 -2.08 16.37
C LYS A 93 12.43 -2.18 17.75
N LYS A 94 12.33 -1.07 18.47
CA LYS A 94 11.76 -1.02 19.81
C LYS A 94 10.30 -1.39 19.79
N THR A 95 9.87 -2.23 20.71
CA THR A 95 8.48 -2.60 20.95
C THR A 95 7.96 -2.00 22.25
N TYR A 96 6.67 -1.82 22.33
CA TYR A 96 5.96 -1.25 23.46
C TYR A 96 4.85 -2.20 23.89
N PRO A 97 4.73 -2.50 25.19
CA PRO A 97 3.68 -3.38 25.68
C PRO A 97 2.30 -2.74 25.52
N GLY A 98 1.32 -3.57 25.22
CA GLY A 98 -0.09 -3.20 25.15
C GLY A 98 -0.98 -4.42 25.24
N THR A 99 -2.28 -4.20 25.11
CA THR A 99 -3.26 -5.27 25.00
C THR A 99 -4.17 -5.08 23.79
N LEU A 100 -4.56 -6.18 23.19
CA LEU A 100 -5.56 -6.27 22.13
C LEU A 100 -6.80 -6.97 22.69
N THR A 101 -7.93 -6.29 22.71
CA THR A 101 -9.21 -6.86 23.12
C THR A 101 -10.14 -6.93 21.91
N ILE A 102 -10.67 -8.11 21.61
CA ILE A 102 -11.69 -8.29 20.57
C ILE A 102 -13.03 -7.92 21.20
N VAL A 103 -13.79 -7.06 20.53
CA VAL A 103 -15.13 -6.65 20.98
C VAL A 103 -16.16 -7.41 20.15
N LYS A 104 -17.09 -8.08 20.80
CA LYS A 104 -18.20 -8.79 20.15
C LYS A 104 -19.51 -8.39 20.83
N ASP A 105 -20.48 -7.95 20.02
CA ASP A 105 -21.79 -7.52 20.51
C ASP A 105 -21.71 -6.45 21.63
N GLY A 106 -20.73 -5.53 21.52
CA GLY A 106 -20.45 -4.51 22.51
C GLY A 106 -19.70 -4.97 23.76
N ALA A 107 -19.47 -6.28 23.94
CA ALA A 107 -18.72 -6.82 25.07
C ALA A 107 -17.25 -7.08 24.68
N GLY A 108 -16.33 -6.61 25.53
CA GLY A 108 -14.90 -6.92 25.40
C GLY A 108 -14.59 -8.34 25.83
N GLY A 109 -13.85 -9.07 25.00
CA GLY A 109 -13.29 -10.37 25.35
C GLY A 109 -12.07 -10.26 26.28
N THR A 110 -11.39 -11.38 26.52
CA THR A 110 -10.15 -11.41 27.31
C THR A 110 -9.07 -10.61 26.59
N PRO A 111 -8.40 -9.66 27.28
CA PRO A 111 -7.29 -8.92 26.69
C PRO A 111 -6.12 -9.85 26.34
N ILE A 112 -5.62 -9.74 25.14
CA ILE A 112 -4.44 -10.46 24.63
C ILE A 112 -3.25 -9.50 24.75
N PRO A 113 -2.19 -9.83 25.50
CA PRO A 113 -0.99 -9.00 25.57
C PRO A 113 -0.32 -8.98 24.19
N VAL A 114 0.11 -7.79 23.75
CA VAL A 114 0.76 -7.58 22.47
C VAL A 114 1.98 -6.69 22.63
N GLN A 115 2.92 -6.83 21.70
CA GLN A 115 3.99 -5.85 21.53
C GLN A 115 3.69 -5.00 20.31
N LEU A 116 3.71 -3.68 20.50
CA LEU A 116 3.39 -2.70 19.48
C LEU A 116 4.66 -1.98 19.02
N ARG A 117 4.77 -1.72 17.74
CA ARG A 117 5.75 -0.76 17.23
C ARG A 117 5.21 0.01 16.03
N THR A 118 5.71 1.21 15.82
CA THR A 118 5.44 1.97 14.61
C THR A 118 6.11 1.32 13.40
N ARG A 119 5.49 1.43 12.23
CA ARG A 119 5.98 0.88 10.96
C ARG A 119 5.78 1.89 9.81
N GLY A 120 6.23 1.49 8.64
CA GLY A 120 6.16 2.32 7.44
C GLY A 120 7.35 3.26 7.35
N HIS A 121 7.41 4.03 6.30
CA HIS A 121 8.48 4.95 6.00
C HIS A 121 7.98 6.39 6.03
N SER A 122 7.31 6.85 4.97
CA SER A 122 6.75 8.19 4.85
C SER A 122 5.74 8.53 5.95
N ARG A 123 4.88 7.57 6.32
CA ARG A 123 3.86 7.74 7.37
C ARG A 123 4.41 7.77 8.80
N ARG A 124 5.73 7.57 9.01
CA ARG A 124 6.39 7.86 10.30
C ARG A 124 6.72 9.33 10.47
N ASP A 125 6.83 10.10 9.39
CA ASP A 125 7.00 11.54 9.48
C ASP A 125 5.75 12.18 10.09
N PRO A 126 5.85 12.88 11.23
CA PRO A 126 4.69 13.51 11.87
C PRO A 126 4.05 14.63 11.04
N ARG A 127 4.77 15.14 10.03
CA ARG A 127 4.21 16.09 9.05
C ARG A 127 3.25 15.41 8.07
N VAL A 128 3.40 14.10 7.87
CA VAL A 128 2.54 13.27 7.00
C VAL A 128 1.42 12.64 7.80
N CYS A 129 1.74 11.98 8.91
CA CYS A 129 0.77 11.29 9.78
C CYS A 129 0.98 11.61 11.25
N GLU A 130 -0.05 12.11 11.91
CA GLU A 130 -0.08 12.28 13.37
C GLU A 130 0.01 10.93 14.07
N PHE A 131 -0.62 9.90 13.51
CA PHE A 131 -0.65 8.55 14.04
C PHE A 131 -0.01 7.57 13.05
N ALA A 132 1.22 7.11 13.35
CA ALA A 132 1.97 6.20 12.49
C ALA A 132 1.33 4.80 12.44
N PRO A 133 1.40 4.10 11.29
CA PRO A 133 0.97 2.72 11.17
C PRO A 133 1.68 1.81 12.17
N LEU A 134 1.02 0.71 12.53
CA LEU A 134 1.45 -0.20 13.58
C LEU A 134 1.81 -1.59 13.05
N ARG A 135 2.70 -2.25 13.75
CA ARG A 135 2.91 -3.68 13.72
C ARG A 135 2.63 -4.22 15.12
N LEU A 136 1.81 -5.26 15.19
CA LEU A 136 1.49 -5.98 16.40
C LEU A 136 2.23 -7.32 16.37
N GLU A 137 2.90 -7.65 17.47
CA GLU A 137 3.46 -8.97 17.72
C GLU A 137 2.54 -9.68 18.71
N LEU A 138 2.06 -10.86 18.31
CA LEU A 138 1.01 -11.62 19.01
C LEU A 138 1.61 -12.91 19.56
N PRO A 139 1.44 -13.22 20.86
CA PRO A 139 1.82 -14.51 21.42
C PRO A 139 0.88 -15.59 20.90
N LYS A 140 1.42 -16.56 20.15
CA LYS A 140 0.61 -17.60 19.46
C LYS A 140 -0.23 -18.46 20.41
N ASP A 141 0.26 -18.70 21.62
CA ASP A 141 -0.44 -19.46 22.66
C ASP A 141 -1.69 -18.75 23.21
N GLN A 142 -1.66 -17.42 23.24
CA GLN A 142 -2.74 -16.58 23.77
C GLN A 142 -3.77 -16.15 22.71
N THR A 143 -3.50 -16.40 21.45
CA THR A 143 -4.44 -16.12 20.35
C THR A 143 -5.32 -17.32 19.98
N LYS A 144 -5.08 -18.51 20.59
CA LYS A 144 -5.85 -19.73 20.30
C LYS A 144 -7.34 -19.53 20.55
N GLY A 145 -8.17 -20.03 19.64
CA GLY A 145 -9.63 -19.90 19.70
C GLY A 145 -10.14 -18.49 19.39
N THR A 146 -9.28 -17.55 19.02
CA THR A 146 -9.66 -16.19 18.61
C THR A 146 -9.52 -15.99 17.11
N ILE A 147 -10.05 -14.88 16.59
CA ILE A 147 -9.85 -14.50 15.18
C ILE A 147 -8.39 -14.20 14.83
N PHE A 148 -7.51 -14.03 15.82
CA PHE A 148 -6.07 -13.80 15.62
C PHE A 148 -5.24 -15.09 15.74
N GLU A 149 -5.90 -16.25 15.86
CA GLU A 149 -5.20 -17.53 15.91
C GLU A 149 -4.28 -17.74 14.70
N GLY A 150 -3.09 -18.27 14.97
CA GLY A 150 -2.08 -18.55 13.95
C GLY A 150 -1.18 -17.37 13.58
N HIS A 151 -1.59 -16.14 13.89
CA HIS A 151 -0.76 -14.95 13.60
C HIS A 151 0.31 -14.73 14.67
N GLY A 152 1.58 -14.63 14.26
CA GLY A 152 2.70 -14.20 15.14
C GLY A 152 2.91 -12.70 15.08
N THR A 153 2.75 -12.13 13.90
CA THR A 153 2.81 -10.68 13.67
C THR A 153 1.76 -10.25 12.68
N ILE A 154 1.23 -9.03 12.86
CA ILE A 154 0.28 -8.48 11.91
C ILE A 154 0.48 -6.97 11.73
N LYS A 155 0.26 -6.49 10.53
CA LYS A 155 0.34 -5.07 10.17
C LYS A 155 -1.04 -4.45 10.29
N LEU A 156 -1.11 -3.27 10.93
CA LEU A 156 -2.31 -2.46 11.02
C LEU A 156 -2.07 -1.12 10.33
N GLY A 157 -2.76 -0.90 9.21
CA GLY A 157 -2.93 0.42 8.60
C GLY A 157 -3.88 1.25 9.45
N VAL A 158 -3.49 2.47 9.75
CA VAL A 158 -4.21 3.35 10.69
C VAL A 158 -4.74 4.59 9.98
N HIS A 159 -5.54 5.37 10.67
CA HIS A 159 -6.23 6.56 10.17
C HIS A 159 -5.32 7.73 9.76
N CYS A 160 -4.02 7.68 10.03
CA CYS A 160 -3.01 8.71 9.73
C CYS A 160 -3.27 10.05 10.42
N GLN A 161 -4.39 10.73 10.13
CA GLN A 161 -4.81 11.99 10.77
C GLN A 161 -6.27 11.94 11.21
N SER A 162 -6.65 12.88 12.06
CA SER A 162 -7.98 12.89 12.72
C SER A 162 -9.11 13.38 11.83
N GLU A 163 -8.83 14.06 10.72
CA GLU A 163 -9.83 14.64 9.82
C GLU A 163 -10.68 13.58 9.11
N GLY A 164 -11.95 13.89 8.90
CA GLY A 164 -12.91 12.95 8.30
C GLY A 164 -12.55 12.47 6.90
N VAL A 165 -11.79 13.26 6.13
CA VAL A 165 -11.31 12.88 4.79
C VAL A 165 -10.38 11.68 4.84
N TYR A 166 -9.59 11.50 5.89
CA TYR A 166 -8.68 10.34 6.04
C TYR A 166 -9.44 9.04 6.23
N ARG A 167 -10.65 9.08 6.83
CA ARG A 167 -11.55 7.93 6.84
C ARG A 167 -11.89 7.47 5.42
N GLN A 168 -12.13 8.42 4.50
CA GLN A 168 -12.43 8.11 3.10
C GLN A 168 -11.20 7.54 2.39
N TYR A 169 -9.99 8.01 2.68
CA TYR A 169 -8.75 7.41 2.14
C TYR A 169 -8.56 5.99 2.62
N THR A 170 -8.76 5.71 3.92
CA THR A 170 -8.70 4.35 4.46
C THR A 170 -9.70 3.42 3.78
N LEU A 171 -10.95 3.86 3.56
CA LEU A 171 -11.96 3.06 2.87
C LEU A 171 -11.62 2.82 1.40
N LYS A 172 -11.05 3.80 0.71
CA LYS A 172 -10.62 3.67 -0.68
C LYS A 172 -9.35 2.80 -0.82
N GLU A 173 -8.42 2.85 0.13
CA GLU A 173 -7.27 1.92 0.20
C GLU A 173 -7.76 0.49 0.46
N TYR A 174 -8.74 0.31 1.36
CA TYR A 174 -9.40 -0.98 1.57
C TYR A 174 -10.10 -1.46 0.29
N LEU A 175 -10.83 -0.57 -0.41
CA LEU A 175 -11.43 -0.88 -1.71
C LEU A 175 -10.41 -1.37 -2.72
N ALA A 176 -9.25 -0.70 -2.86
CA ALA A 176 -8.20 -1.11 -3.79
C ALA A 176 -7.69 -2.53 -3.49
N ASN A 177 -7.50 -2.86 -2.21
CA ASN A 177 -7.13 -4.23 -1.79
C ASN A 177 -8.26 -5.22 -2.09
N ARG A 178 -9.52 -4.87 -1.86
CA ARG A 178 -10.67 -5.75 -2.16
C ARG A 178 -10.83 -6.00 -3.66
N LEU A 179 -10.59 -4.98 -4.50
CA LEU A 179 -10.53 -5.13 -5.96
C LEU A 179 -9.45 -6.15 -6.36
N HIS A 180 -8.27 -6.08 -5.76
CA HIS A 180 -7.20 -7.04 -6.00
C HIS A 180 -7.61 -8.47 -5.57
N ASN A 181 -8.21 -8.61 -4.38
CA ASN A 181 -8.72 -9.91 -3.89
C ASN A 181 -9.83 -10.50 -4.80
N THR A 182 -10.67 -9.66 -5.41
CA THR A 182 -11.72 -10.09 -6.34
C THR A 182 -11.14 -10.64 -7.64
N LEU A 183 -10.05 -10.04 -8.11
CA LEU A 183 -9.45 -10.39 -9.40
C LEU A 183 -8.47 -11.57 -9.32
N THR A 184 -7.82 -11.80 -8.17
CA THR A 184 -6.85 -12.87 -8.04
C THR A 184 -6.65 -13.32 -6.59
N PRO A 185 -6.47 -14.64 -6.34
CA PRO A 185 -6.05 -15.14 -5.03
C PRO A 185 -4.58 -14.80 -4.69
N ARG A 186 -3.77 -14.42 -5.69
CA ARG A 186 -2.37 -13.97 -5.51
C ARG A 186 -2.33 -12.51 -5.07
N SER A 187 -2.99 -12.21 -3.97
CA SER A 187 -3.15 -10.87 -3.40
C SER A 187 -3.09 -10.93 -1.88
N LEU A 188 -2.64 -9.87 -1.23
CA LEU A 188 -2.71 -9.75 0.23
C LEU A 188 -4.17 -9.67 0.66
N ARG A 189 -4.57 -10.54 1.58
CA ARG A 189 -5.89 -10.47 2.23
C ARG A 189 -5.91 -9.30 3.20
N VAL A 190 -7.07 -8.68 3.33
CA VAL A 190 -7.28 -7.53 4.20
C VAL A 190 -8.54 -7.69 5.03
N ARG A 191 -8.52 -7.14 6.26
CA ARG A 191 -9.70 -7.06 7.12
C ARG A 191 -9.87 -5.66 7.65
N LEU A 192 -11.01 -5.06 7.42
CA LEU A 192 -11.36 -3.77 8.00
C LEU A 192 -11.65 -3.93 9.50
N ALA A 193 -11.28 -2.92 10.29
CA ALA A 193 -11.53 -2.89 11.72
C ALA A 193 -11.95 -1.51 12.21
N ASN A 194 -12.88 -1.46 13.15
CA ASN A 194 -13.08 -0.33 14.03
C ASN A 194 -12.11 -0.50 15.22
N VAL A 195 -11.07 0.31 15.26
CA VAL A 195 -10.03 0.23 16.29
C VAL A 195 -10.23 1.33 17.31
N THR A 196 -10.50 0.95 18.54
CA THR A 196 -10.54 1.85 19.70
C THR A 196 -9.16 1.89 20.35
N TYR A 197 -8.51 3.04 20.29
CA TYR A 197 -7.23 3.32 20.92
C TYR A 197 -7.49 3.84 22.33
N ALA A 198 -7.32 2.98 23.34
CA ALA A 198 -7.41 3.35 24.75
C ALA A 198 -6.00 3.61 25.29
N ASP A 199 -5.83 4.65 26.10
CA ASP A 199 -4.54 4.93 26.74
C ASP A 199 -4.44 4.18 28.08
N THR A 200 -3.24 3.81 28.49
CA THR A 200 -3.01 3.28 29.85
C THR A 200 -3.25 4.33 30.94
N ASP A 201 -3.23 5.61 30.58
CA ASP A 201 -3.69 6.72 31.41
C ASP A 201 -5.22 6.82 31.33
N ALA A 202 -5.92 6.37 32.36
CA ALA A 202 -7.38 6.35 32.43
C ALA A 202 -8.05 7.73 32.30
N GLY A 203 -7.29 8.84 32.47
CA GLY A 203 -7.80 10.20 32.26
C GLY A 203 -7.99 10.58 30.78
N LYS A 204 -7.44 9.82 29.86
CA LYS A 204 -7.54 10.08 28.42
C LYS A 204 -8.75 9.39 27.81
N LYS A 205 -9.50 10.13 26.99
CA LYS A 205 -10.66 9.57 26.27
C LYS A 205 -10.18 8.65 25.15
N PRO A 206 -10.78 7.45 25.01
CA PRO A 206 -10.50 6.55 23.91
C PRO A 206 -10.85 7.19 22.55
N LEU A 207 -10.12 6.82 21.52
CA LEU A 207 -10.32 7.29 20.15
C LEU A 207 -10.64 6.10 19.25
N THR A 208 -11.83 6.04 18.65
CA THR A 208 -12.18 4.98 17.67
C THR A 208 -11.98 5.47 16.24
N ARG A 209 -11.24 4.70 15.45
CA ARG A 209 -10.96 4.98 14.03
C ARG A 209 -10.97 3.69 13.21
N LEU A 210 -11.20 3.84 11.91
CA LEU A 210 -11.01 2.73 10.97
C LEU A 210 -9.53 2.38 10.85
N GLY A 211 -9.26 1.09 10.75
CA GLY A 211 -7.95 0.53 10.43
C GLY A 211 -8.09 -0.67 9.51
N ILE A 212 -7.00 -1.06 8.88
CA ILE A 212 -6.94 -2.22 7.99
C ILE A 212 -5.88 -3.17 8.52
N PHE A 213 -6.28 -4.38 8.90
CA PHE A 213 -5.33 -5.47 9.11
C PHE A 213 -4.94 -6.05 7.75
N PHE A 214 -3.64 -6.17 7.54
CA PHE A 214 -3.06 -6.75 6.32
C PHE A 214 -2.47 -8.11 6.64
N GLU A 215 -2.69 -9.06 5.74
CA GLU A 215 -2.04 -10.36 5.78
C GLU A 215 -0.51 -10.22 5.84
N ASP A 216 0.15 -11.09 6.60
CA ASP A 216 1.62 -11.13 6.59
C ASP A 216 2.13 -11.67 5.24
N ILE A 217 3.26 -11.13 4.78
CA ILE A 217 3.85 -11.52 3.49
C ILE A 217 4.24 -13.00 3.48
N ASP A 218 4.69 -13.52 4.63
CA ASP A 218 5.02 -14.94 4.77
C ASP A 218 3.79 -15.84 4.59
N ASP A 219 2.62 -15.41 5.09
CA ASP A 219 1.37 -16.16 4.93
C ASP A 219 0.84 -16.09 3.49
N LEU A 220 0.97 -14.93 2.81
CA LEU A 220 0.75 -14.84 1.37
C LEU A 220 1.65 -15.81 0.61
N ALA A 221 2.95 -15.81 0.91
CA ALA A 221 3.92 -16.67 0.25
C ALA A 221 3.60 -18.15 0.48
N LYS A 222 3.19 -18.56 1.70
CA LYS A 222 2.72 -19.92 1.99
C LYS A 222 1.50 -20.30 1.16
N ARG A 223 0.50 -19.39 1.02
CA ARG A 223 -0.68 -19.62 0.18
C ARG A 223 -0.33 -19.84 -1.30
N MET A 224 0.78 -19.26 -1.74
CA MET A 224 1.32 -19.42 -3.09
C MET A 224 2.31 -20.58 -3.20
N GLU A 225 2.43 -21.44 -2.17
CA GLU A 225 3.42 -22.53 -2.08
C GLU A 225 4.85 -22.03 -2.36
N GLY A 226 5.14 -20.83 -1.87
CA GLY A 226 6.35 -20.10 -2.11
C GLY A 226 7.01 -19.54 -0.84
N ARG A 227 7.98 -18.68 -1.07
CA ARG A 227 8.65 -17.87 -0.05
C ARG A 227 8.79 -16.43 -0.55
N GLU A 228 8.83 -15.46 0.35
CA GLU A 228 9.23 -14.10 -0.01
C GLU A 228 10.67 -14.09 -0.49
N LEU A 229 10.92 -13.41 -1.63
CA LEU A 229 12.27 -13.21 -2.17
C LEU A 229 12.61 -11.70 -2.12
N PRO A 230 13.19 -11.21 -1.02
CA PRO A 230 13.48 -9.79 -0.84
C PRO A 230 14.79 -9.38 -1.53
N VAL A 231 14.95 -9.75 -2.80
CA VAL A 231 16.15 -9.45 -3.60
C VAL A 231 15.84 -8.34 -4.58
N PRO A 232 16.41 -7.13 -4.44
CA PRO A 232 16.21 -6.02 -5.37
C PRO A 232 16.81 -6.30 -6.76
N ARG A 233 16.59 -5.37 -7.69
CA ARG A 233 17.06 -5.43 -9.09
C ARG A 233 16.39 -6.54 -9.90
N GLN A 234 15.09 -6.81 -9.60
CA GLN A 234 14.30 -7.68 -10.46
C GLN A 234 13.93 -6.94 -11.74
N MET A 235 14.32 -7.50 -12.88
CA MET A 235 13.90 -7.01 -14.18
C MET A 235 12.70 -7.82 -14.68
N PHE A 236 11.94 -7.29 -15.63
CA PHE A 236 10.75 -7.95 -16.19
C PHE A 236 11.01 -9.39 -16.64
N GLN A 237 12.16 -9.65 -17.25
CA GLN A 237 12.52 -10.98 -17.74
C GLN A 237 12.77 -12.04 -16.66
N PHE A 238 12.95 -11.63 -15.39
CA PHE A 238 13.24 -12.55 -14.28
C PHE A 238 12.00 -12.90 -13.44
N VAL A 239 10.84 -12.39 -13.82
CA VAL A 239 9.57 -12.67 -13.17
C VAL A 239 8.59 -13.34 -14.14
N GLU A 240 7.62 -14.03 -13.60
CA GLU A 240 6.58 -14.70 -14.37
C GLU A 240 5.77 -13.68 -15.18
N GLN A 241 5.64 -13.91 -16.49
CA GLN A 241 5.20 -12.89 -17.44
C GLN A 241 3.69 -12.60 -17.39
N ASP A 242 2.87 -13.63 -17.17
CA ASP A 242 1.43 -13.44 -17.10
C ASP A 242 1.02 -12.72 -15.82
N GLN A 243 1.69 -13.05 -14.69
CA GLN A 243 1.47 -12.37 -13.42
C GLN A 243 1.99 -10.92 -13.44
N LEU A 244 3.12 -10.69 -14.10
CA LEU A 244 3.65 -9.34 -14.33
C LEU A 244 2.66 -8.48 -15.14
N LEU A 245 2.12 -9.05 -16.21
CA LEU A 245 1.14 -8.39 -17.06
C LEU A 245 -0.15 -8.11 -16.28
N PHE A 246 -0.68 -9.12 -15.57
CA PHE A 246 -1.84 -8.96 -14.70
C PHE A 246 -1.63 -7.85 -13.67
N MET A 247 -0.51 -7.87 -12.94
CA MET A 247 -0.17 -6.85 -11.95
C MET A 247 -0.14 -5.46 -12.58
N SER A 248 0.49 -5.32 -13.75
CA SER A 248 0.61 -4.04 -14.43
C SER A 248 -0.75 -3.49 -14.90
N LEU A 249 -1.64 -4.36 -15.35
CA LEU A 249 -3.02 -4.01 -15.72
C LEU A 249 -3.85 -3.63 -14.49
N PHE A 250 -3.68 -4.34 -13.37
CA PHE A 250 -4.32 -3.98 -12.11
C PHE A 250 -3.86 -2.61 -11.60
N GLN A 251 -2.55 -2.37 -11.59
CA GLN A 251 -1.98 -1.07 -11.21
C GLN A 251 -2.49 0.06 -12.11
N TYR A 252 -2.62 -0.20 -13.42
CA TYR A 252 -3.22 0.74 -14.37
C TYR A 252 -4.71 0.97 -14.08
N MET A 253 -5.48 -0.07 -13.75
CA MET A 253 -6.91 0.03 -13.40
C MET A 253 -7.13 0.97 -12.22
N ILE A 254 -6.35 0.84 -11.16
CA ILE A 254 -6.46 1.70 -9.97
C ILE A 254 -5.67 3.01 -10.09
N GLY A 255 -4.93 3.22 -11.18
CA GLY A 255 -4.09 4.40 -11.40
C GLY A 255 -2.94 4.50 -10.40
N ASN A 256 -2.37 3.37 -10.00
CA ASN A 256 -1.21 3.38 -9.12
C ASN A 256 0.08 3.37 -9.94
N THR A 257 0.88 4.40 -9.77
CA THR A 257 2.22 4.51 -10.38
C THR A 257 3.35 4.48 -9.35
N ASP A 258 3.01 4.35 -8.06
CA ASP A 258 3.97 4.30 -6.96
C ASP A 258 4.45 2.87 -6.70
N TYR A 259 5.06 2.26 -7.70
CA TYR A 259 5.68 0.94 -7.55
C TYR A 259 6.91 0.77 -8.43
N SER A 260 7.80 -0.13 -8.03
CA SER A 260 8.96 -0.51 -8.84
C SER A 260 9.38 -1.95 -8.53
N ILE A 261 9.37 -2.81 -9.55
CA ILE A 261 9.88 -4.18 -9.44
C ILE A 261 11.39 -4.17 -9.24
N LEU A 262 12.09 -3.28 -9.95
CA LEU A 262 13.54 -3.14 -9.86
C LEU A 262 14.00 -2.80 -8.44
N MET A 263 13.26 -1.92 -7.76
CA MET A 263 13.59 -1.45 -6.41
C MET A 263 12.85 -2.20 -5.31
N LEU A 264 11.98 -3.15 -5.64
CA LEU A 264 11.03 -3.80 -4.73
C LEU A 264 10.21 -2.77 -3.92
N HIS A 265 9.83 -1.68 -4.58
CA HIS A 265 8.98 -0.67 -3.98
C HIS A 265 7.52 -1.03 -4.25
N ASN A 266 6.73 -1.21 -3.19
CA ASN A 266 5.31 -1.58 -3.24
C ASN A 266 4.99 -2.83 -4.09
N VAL A 267 5.98 -3.72 -4.23
CA VAL A 267 5.86 -5.03 -4.89
C VAL A 267 6.58 -6.09 -4.06
N ILE A 268 5.91 -7.21 -3.83
CA ILE A 268 6.47 -8.42 -3.23
C ILE A 268 6.85 -9.36 -4.36
N ILE A 269 7.99 -10.03 -4.25
CA ILE A 269 8.33 -11.18 -5.09
C ILE A 269 8.15 -12.44 -4.26
N VAL A 270 7.32 -13.35 -4.75
CA VAL A 270 7.16 -14.70 -4.22
C VAL A 270 7.86 -15.69 -5.16
N ASP A 271 8.86 -16.39 -4.64
CA ASP A 271 9.59 -17.44 -5.31
C ASP A 271 8.91 -18.77 -4.98
N ASP A 272 8.26 -19.39 -5.97
CA ASP A 272 7.56 -20.66 -5.76
C ASP A 272 8.55 -21.86 -5.70
N ALA A 273 8.03 -23.05 -5.43
CA ALA A 273 8.82 -24.26 -5.32
C ALA A 273 9.53 -24.69 -6.63
N LYS A 274 9.13 -24.11 -7.77
CA LYS A 274 9.75 -24.34 -9.08
C LYS A 274 10.78 -23.27 -9.44
N GLY A 275 11.01 -22.29 -8.56
CA GLY A 275 11.88 -21.14 -8.80
C GLY A 275 11.26 -20.08 -9.70
N VAL A 276 9.93 -20.11 -9.87
CA VAL A 276 9.20 -19.09 -10.64
C VAL A 276 8.85 -17.91 -9.72
N ARG A 277 9.19 -16.71 -10.14
CA ARG A 277 9.06 -15.48 -9.36
C ARG A 277 7.79 -14.74 -9.73
N HIS A 278 6.86 -14.68 -8.79
CA HIS A 278 5.57 -14.02 -8.95
C HIS A 278 5.58 -12.64 -8.32
N THR A 279 5.06 -11.63 -9.03
CA THR A 279 4.91 -10.26 -8.54
C THR A 279 3.56 -10.07 -7.86
N VAL A 280 3.53 -9.51 -6.65
CA VAL A 280 2.31 -9.16 -5.94
C VAL A 280 2.39 -7.71 -5.46
N PRO A 281 1.54 -6.80 -5.96
CA PRO A 281 1.54 -5.41 -5.55
C PRO A 281 0.85 -5.22 -4.19
N TYR A 282 1.26 -4.17 -3.47
CA TYR A 282 0.67 -3.75 -2.21
C TYR A 282 0.85 -2.24 -1.99
N ASP A 283 0.24 -1.67 -0.95
CA ASP A 283 0.32 -0.25 -0.57
C ASP A 283 -0.23 0.67 -1.67
N PHE A 284 -1.57 0.79 -1.73
CA PHE A 284 -2.27 1.46 -2.82
C PHE A 284 -2.73 2.88 -2.48
N ASP A 285 -2.30 3.45 -1.37
CA ASP A 285 -2.76 4.77 -0.91
C ASP A 285 -2.36 5.93 -1.83
N TYR A 286 -1.29 5.78 -2.63
CA TYR A 286 -0.86 6.73 -3.66
C TYR A 286 -1.53 6.52 -5.02
N SER A 287 -2.54 5.64 -5.11
CA SER A 287 -3.26 5.41 -6.38
C SER A 287 -4.25 6.54 -6.71
N GLY A 288 -4.54 6.69 -8.00
CA GLY A 288 -5.59 7.58 -8.49
C GLY A 288 -6.97 7.21 -7.93
N LEU A 289 -7.24 5.91 -7.71
CA LEU A 289 -8.47 5.44 -7.08
C LEU A 289 -8.65 5.99 -5.66
N VAL A 290 -7.59 6.02 -4.87
CA VAL A 290 -7.61 6.60 -3.51
C VAL A 290 -7.64 8.11 -3.57
N ASN A 291 -6.86 8.71 -4.47
CA ASN A 291 -6.78 10.15 -4.68
C ASN A 291 -6.60 10.91 -3.36
N ALA A 292 -5.62 10.49 -2.57
CA ALA A 292 -5.28 11.16 -1.33
C ALA A 292 -4.58 12.50 -1.63
N HIS A 293 -4.91 13.55 -0.90
CA HIS A 293 -4.34 14.89 -1.15
C HIS A 293 -2.81 14.95 -0.93
N TYR A 294 -2.27 14.02 -0.13
CA TYR A 294 -0.83 13.91 0.09
C TYR A 294 -0.11 13.12 -1.00
N ALA A 295 -0.86 12.40 -1.86
CA ALA A 295 -0.28 11.59 -2.92
C ALA A 295 0.17 12.48 -4.08
N ILE A 296 1.45 12.40 -4.41
CA ILE A 296 2.09 13.15 -5.49
C ILE A 296 2.73 12.16 -6.45
N PRO A 297 2.45 12.23 -7.77
CA PRO A 297 3.09 11.34 -8.72
C PRO A 297 4.60 11.58 -8.77
N PHE A 298 5.36 10.52 -9.05
CA PHE A 298 6.80 10.65 -9.22
C PHE A 298 7.11 11.56 -10.42
N LYS A 299 7.90 12.62 -10.20
CA LYS A 299 8.19 13.67 -11.22
C LYS A 299 8.74 13.11 -12.53
N GLY A 300 9.53 12.04 -12.47
CA GLY A 300 10.13 11.40 -13.66
C GLY A 300 9.12 10.72 -14.60
N LEU A 301 7.85 10.59 -14.19
CA LEU A 301 6.79 9.99 -15.02
C LEU A 301 6.06 11.01 -15.92
N GLY A 302 6.25 12.31 -15.72
CA GLY A 302 5.58 13.35 -16.50
C GLY A 302 4.08 13.48 -16.23
N LEU A 303 3.58 12.93 -15.13
CA LEU A 303 2.17 13.03 -14.73
C LEU A 303 1.91 14.34 -13.98
N VAL A 304 0.73 14.91 -14.18
CA VAL A 304 0.28 16.15 -13.51
C VAL A 304 -0.41 15.80 -12.18
N SER A 305 -1.14 14.70 -12.13
CA SER A 305 -1.93 14.27 -10.98
C SER A 305 -1.80 12.77 -10.75
N VAL A 306 -1.99 12.31 -9.51
CA VAL A 306 -2.12 10.87 -9.21
C VAL A 306 -3.37 10.26 -9.84
N GLN A 307 -4.32 11.07 -10.29
CA GLN A 307 -5.51 10.60 -11.02
C GLN A 307 -5.19 10.19 -12.46
N ASP A 308 -4.04 10.65 -13.00
CA ASP A 308 -3.61 10.27 -14.35
C ASP A 308 -3.18 8.81 -14.37
N ARG A 309 -3.67 8.06 -15.36
CA ARG A 309 -3.25 6.67 -15.56
C ARG A 309 -2.04 6.61 -16.47
N LEU A 310 -1.06 5.82 -16.05
CA LEU A 310 0.09 5.48 -16.88
C LEU A 310 0.34 3.98 -16.82
N TYR A 311 0.33 3.32 -17.97
CA TYR A 311 0.72 1.92 -18.05
C TYR A 311 2.24 1.80 -17.93
N ARG A 312 2.69 1.04 -16.93
CA ARG A 312 4.11 0.82 -16.65
C ARG A 312 4.52 -0.65 -16.81
N GLY A 313 3.68 -1.42 -17.49
CA GLY A 313 3.89 -2.85 -17.73
C GLY A 313 4.73 -3.15 -18.98
N PRO A 314 5.03 -4.45 -19.22
CA PRO A 314 5.79 -4.91 -20.36
C PRO A 314 5.03 -4.68 -21.67
N CYS A 315 5.79 -4.48 -22.76
CA CYS A 315 5.21 -4.46 -24.10
C CYS A 315 4.76 -5.86 -24.48
N LYS A 316 3.49 -5.98 -24.84
CA LYS A 316 2.83 -7.22 -25.21
C LYS A 316 2.04 -7.03 -26.52
N THR A 317 1.81 -8.12 -27.23
CA THR A 317 0.92 -8.14 -28.38
C THR A 317 -0.53 -7.90 -27.96
N GLU A 318 -1.37 -7.45 -28.88
CA GLU A 318 -2.80 -7.29 -28.61
C GLU A 318 -3.45 -8.61 -28.13
N ALA A 319 -3.03 -9.75 -28.67
CA ALA A 319 -3.55 -11.07 -28.26
C ALA A 319 -3.17 -11.44 -26.80
N GLU A 320 -1.92 -11.17 -26.38
CA GLU A 320 -1.49 -11.39 -25.01
C GLU A 320 -2.24 -10.46 -24.04
N LEU A 321 -2.45 -9.17 -24.42
CA LEU A 321 -3.24 -8.23 -23.64
C LEU A 321 -4.69 -8.68 -23.51
N GLU A 322 -5.32 -9.14 -24.59
CA GLU A 322 -6.70 -9.65 -24.58
C GLU A 322 -6.83 -10.87 -23.65
N ALA A 323 -5.87 -11.79 -23.68
CA ALA A 323 -5.86 -12.95 -22.78
C ALA A 323 -5.77 -12.50 -21.30
N ALA A 324 -4.91 -11.55 -20.99
CA ALA A 324 -4.77 -11.02 -19.63
C ALA A 324 -5.98 -10.18 -19.18
N LEU A 325 -6.62 -9.46 -20.08
CA LEU A 325 -7.82 -8.66 -19.80
C LEU A 325 -9.09 -9.50 -19.61
N LYS A 326 -9.06 -10.76 -19.95
CA LYS A 326 -10.23 -11.67 -19.84
C LYS A 326 -10.78 -11.67 -18.41
N VAL A 327 -9.92 -11.85 -17.39
CA VAL A 327 -10.35 -11.86 -15.98
C VAL A 327 -10.98 -10.54 -15.55
N PHE A 328 -10.48 -9.42 -16.04
CA PHE A 328 -11.04 -8.10 -15.71
C PHE A 328 -12.45 -7.95 -16.31
N ARG A 329 -12.68 -8.40 -17.57
CA ARG A 329 -14.00 -8.37 -18.19
C ARG A 329 -14.98 -9.33 -17.53
N GLU A 330 -14.56 -10.56 -17.21
CA GLU A 330 -15.38 -11.53 -16.50
C GLU A 330 -15.82 -11.04 -15.12
N LYS A 331 -14.94 -10.29 -14.42
CA LYS A 331 -15.19 -9.73 -13.11
C LYS A 331 -15.72 -8.29 -13.11
N GLN A 332 -16.01 -7.71 -14.27
CA GLN A 332 -16.42 -6.31 -14.40
C GLN A 332 -17.59 -5.94 -13.49
N ALA A 333 -18.64 -6.75 -13.47
CA ALA A 333 -19.81 -6.49 -12.64
C ALA A 333 -19.48 -6.49 -11.14
N GLU A 334 -18.67 -7.46 -10.68
CA GLU A 334 -18.22 -7.55 -9.29
C GLU A 334 -17.35 -6.35 -8.92
N VAL A 335 -16.39 -5.99 -9.79
CA VAL A 335 -15.49 -4.84 -9.59
C VAL A 335 -16.27 -3.53 -9.47
N LEU A 336 -17.24 -3.29 -10.37
CA LEU A 336 -18.03 -2.06 -10.37
C LEU A 336 -19.05 -1.98 -9.21
N ALA A 337 -19.45 -3.12 -8.64
CA ALA A 337 -20.34 -3.16 -7.48
C ALA A 337 -19.63 -2.90 -6.14
N LEU A 338 -18.32 -3.11 -6.06
CA LEU A 338 -17.56 -2.99 -4.79
C LEU A 338 -17.66 -1.62 -4.13
N PRO A 339 -17.56 -0.46 -4.82
CA PRO A 339 -17.71 0.84 -4.17
C PRO A 339 -19.06 1.00 -3.45
N ALA A 340 -20.15 0.53 -4.06
CA ALA A 340 -21.48 0.59 -3.46
C ALA A 340 -21.60 -0.26 -2.19
N SER A 341 -20.94 -1.44 -2.15
CA SER A 341 -20.92 -2.31 -0.97
C SER A 341 -20.27 -1.68 0.27
N LEU A 342 -19.39 -0.68 0.06
CA LEU A 342 -18.71 0.02 1.14
C LEU A 342 -19.50 1.21 1.71
N ALA A 343 -20.68 1.52 1.14
CA ALA A 343 -21.54 2.60 1.65
C ALA A 343 -21.98 2.34 3.10
N SER A 344 -22.36 1.11 3.43
CA SER A 344 -22.70 0.69 4.79
C SER A 344 -21.56 0.81 5.79
N LEU A 345 -20.30 0.79 5.30
CA LEU A 345 -19.08 0.95 6.08
C LEU A 345 -18.66 2.43 6.22
N GLY A 346 -19.41 3.34 5.58
CA GLY A 346 -19.21 4.79 5.67
C GLY A 346 -18.42 5.41 4.52
N LEU A 347 -18.30 4.72 3.38
CA LEU A 347 -17.84 5.38 2.15
C LEU A 347 -18.93 6.38 1.72
N ASP A 348 -18.59 7.67 1.75
CA ASP A 348 -19.54 8.73 1.42
C ASP A 348 -19.90 8.73 -0.08
N GLU A 349 -21.02 9.39 -0.39
CA GLU A 349 -21.56 9.43 -1.76
C GLU A 349 -20.57 10.03 -2.76
N ARG A 350 -19.83 11.06 -2.37
CA ARG A 350 -18.82 11.70 -3.22
C ARG A 350 -17.69 10.72 -3.55
N SER A 351 -17.16 10.04 -2.54
CA SER A 351 -16.09 9.04 -2.69
C SER A 351 -16.59 7.84 -3.49
N ARG A 352 -17.81 7.38 -3.25
CA ARG A 352 -18.44 6.28 -4.00
C ARG A 352 -18.57 6.64 -5.49
N LYS A 353 -19.22 7.76 -5.83
CA LYS A 353 -19.36 8.21 -7.22
C LYS A 353 -18.03 8.42 -7.92
N TYR A 354 -17.03 8.94 -7.20
CA TYR A 354 -15.68 9.10 -7.73
C TYR A 354 -15.07 7.75 -8.09
N THR A 355 -15.10 6.78 -7.17
CA THR A 355 -14.48 5.46 -7.40
C THR A 355 -15.24 4.65 -8.47
N GLU A 356 -16.57 4.72 -8.51
CA GLU A 356 -17.39 4.11 -9.57
C GLU A 356 -17.01 4.66 -10.95
N LYS A 357 -16.96 5.99 -11.08
CA LYS A 357 -16.53 6.66 -12.32
C LYS A 357 -15.12 6.26 -12.71
N TYR A 358 -14.19 6.32 -11.75
CA TYR A 358 -12.78 6.00 -11.99
C TYR A 358 -12.59 4.56 -12.49
N LEU A 359 -13.27 3.59 -11.91
CA LEU A 359 -13.26 2.19 -12.38
C LEU A 359 -13.97 2.04 -13.73
N GLY A 360 -15.10 2.72 -13.95
CA GLY A 360 -15.82 2.72 -15.23
C GLY A 360 -14.95 3.18 -16.39
N GLU A 361 -14.14 4.24 -16.19
CA GLU A 361 -13.20 4.73 -17.20
C GLU A 361 -12.16 3.68 -17.65
N PHE A 362 -11.71 2.82 -16.72
CA PHE A 362 -10.84 1.71 -17.10
C PHE A 362 -11.55 0.70 -18.02
N PHE A 363 -12.79 0.35 -17.69
CA PHE A 363 -13.57 -0.57 -18.54
C PHE A 363 -13.92 0.04 -19.89
N ASP A 364 -14.15 1.35 -19.96
CA ASP A 364 -14.30 2.09 -21.22
C ASP A 364 -13.02 2.05 -22.07
N ILE A 365 -11.85 2.11 -21.43
CA ILE A 365 -10.56 2.00 -22.13
C ILE A 365 -10.39 0.59 -22.72
N ILE A 366 -10.55 -0.44 -21.91
CA ILE A 366 -10.33 -1.81 -22.38
C ILE A 366 -11.46 -2.35 -23.27
N GLY A 367 -12.63 -1.72 -23.26
CA GLY A 367 -13.75 -1.99 -24.14
C GLY A 367 -13.66 -1.33 -25.51
N ASN A 368 -12.72 -0.39 -25.71
CA ASN A 368 -12.52 0.34 -26.96
C ASN A 368 -11.15 0.03 -27.56
N PRO A 369 -11.05 -0.63 -28.72
CA PRO A 369 -9.77 -1.04 -29.31
C PRO A 369 -8.78 0.13 -29.55
N GLY A 370 -9.28 1.30 -29.96
CA GLY A 370 -8.44 2.48 -30.18
C GLY A 370 -7.86 3.05 -28.88
N LYS A 371 -8.68 3.14 -27.82
CA LYS A 371 -8.23 3.57 -26.49
C LYS A 371 -7.27 2.56 -25.89
N LEU A 372 -7.57 1.26 -25.99
CA LEU A 372 -6.71 0.18 -25.50
C LEU A 372 -5.33 0.26 -26.15
N LYS A 373 -5.27 0.32 -27.49
CA LYS A 373 -4.02 0.42 -28.24
C LYS A 373 -3.20 1.64 -27.80
N LYS A 374 -3.82 2.82 -27.73
CA LYS A 374 -3.16 4.05 -27.28
C LYS A 374 -2.59 3.91 -25.87
N SER A 375 -3.37 3.36 -24.92
CA SER A 375 -3.04 3.39 -23.49
C SER A 375 -2.15 2.24 -23.02
N LEU A 376 -2.21 1.08 -23.67
CA LEU A 376 -1.54 -0.14 -23.18
C LEU A 376 -0.47 -0.67 -24.15
N VAL A 377 -0.57 -0.35 -25.45
CA VAL A 377 0.39 -0.81 -26.46
C VAL A 377 1.42 0.25 -26.76
N THR A 378 0.99 1.50 -26.99
CA THR A 378 1.89 2.61 -27.36
C THR A 378 2.77 3.04 -26.19
N ASP A 379 2.20 3.07 -24.98
CA ASP A 379 2.88 3.57 -23.76
C ASP A 379 3.58 2.47 -22.96
N CYS A 380 3.68 1.23 -23.50
CA CYS A 380 4.32 0.10 -22.82
C CYS A 380 5.83 0.34 -22.56
N ARG A 381 6.40 -0.44 -21.65
CA ARG A 381 7.81 -0.33 -21.25
C ARG A 381 8.62 -1.52 -21.75
N THR A 382 9.78 -1.22 -22.36
CA THR A 382 10.80 -2.21 -22.72
C THR A 382 11.92 -2.16 -21.69
N GLY A 383 12.33 -3.32 -21.14
CA GLY A 383 13.50 -3.42 -20.26
C GLY A 383 13.21 -3.48 -18.76
N ALA A 384 14.00 -2.80 -17.95
CA ALA A 384 14.11 -3.02 -16.50
C ALA A 384 12.96 -2.51 -15.61
N GLY A 385 11.78 -2.26 -16.13
CA GLY A 385 10.61 -1.93 -15.29
C GLY A 385 10.84 -0.77 -14.34
N MET A 386 11.25 0.38 -14.86
CA MET A 386 11.37 1.61 -14.09
C MET A 386 10.03 2.20 -13.71
#